data_bf2f006401e4d241e4248a5856a17017
#
_entry.id   bf2f006401e4d241e4248a5856a17017
#
_cell.length_a   1.000
_cell.length_b   1.000
_cell.length_c   1.000
_cell.angle_alpha   90.00
_cell.angle_beta   90.00
_cell.angle_gamma   90.00
#
_symmetry.space_group_name_H-M   'P 1'
#
loop_
_entity.id
_entity.type
_entity.pdbx_description
1 polymer ?
#
loop_
_entity_poly.entity_id
_entity_poly.type
_entity_poly.pdbx_seq_one_letter_code
_entity_poly.pdbx_strand_id
1 'polypeptide(L)'
;MARFEHGGDTYGCPPDLLDCSINLNPMGAPGPVLEGACRAVLDCARYPDPACRGLRRAIARRDGVEEDQILCGNGASDLIYRMALACKLRQALLLAPTFSEYRRALEGVGCQIREHRLEERTGFLPGEDLLEAIVPGVDLVFLCDPNNPTGRLMDGGLLLSLIHI
;
A
#
# COMPACT_ATOMS: atom_id res chain seq x y z
N MET A 1 12.15 15.29 16.41
CA MET A 1 12.24 14.82 15.01
C MET A 1 11.57 13.46 14.93
N ALA A 2 10.54 13.29 14.13
CA ALA A 2 9.94 12.00 13.90
C ALA A 2 11.02 11.09 13.25
N ARG A 3 11.27 9.93 13.86
CA ARG A 3 12.22 8.95 13.33
C ARG A 3 11.65 8.43 12.00
N PHE A 4 12.45 8.49 10.94
CA PHE A 4 12.07 7.92 9.65
C PHE A 4 12.01 6.38 9.84
N GLU A 5 10.82 5.80 9.76
CA GLU A 5 10.60 4.36 10.02
C GLU A 5 10.59 3.53 8.74
N HIS A 6 10.91 4.13 7.58
CA HIS A 6 11.10 3.38 6.35
C HIS A 6 12.49 2.77 6.29
N GLY A 7 12.55 1.53 5.81
CA GLY A 7 13.80 0.92 5.40
C GLY A 7 14.43 1.65 4.20
N GLY A 8 15.65 1.25 3.83
CA GLY A 8 16.37 1.79 2.68
C GLY A 8 17.22 3.04 2.99
N ASP A 9 17.25 3.51 4.23
CA ASP A 9 18.19 4.56 4.63
C ASP A 9 19.58 3.94 4.88
N THR A 10 20.32 3.76 3.79
CA THR A 10 21.68 3.23 3.79
C THR A 10 22.75 4.34 3.71
N TYR A 11 22.34 5.60 3.79
CA TYR A 11 23.27 6.74 3.76
C TYR A 11 24.21 6.71 4.96
N GLY A 12 25.51 6.67 4.69
CA GLY A 12 26.55 6.59 5.72
C GLY A 12 26.83 5.17 6.23
N CYS A 13 26.20 4.15 5.67
CA CYS A 13 26.52 2.76 5.93
C CYS A 13 27.73 2.28 5.09
N PRO A 14 28.43 1.20 5.51
CA PRO A 14 29.47 0.58 4.70
C PRO A 14 28.94 0.16 3.31
N PRO A 15 29.76 0.24 2.25
CA PRO A 15 29.33 -0.05 0.88
C PRO A 15 28.97 -1.53 0.62
N ASP A 16 29.40 -2.42 1.51
CA ASP A 16 29.14 -3.86 1.49
C ASP A 16 27.94 -4.27 2.38
N LEU A 17 27.18 -3.30 2.89
CA LEU A 17 25.99 -3.57 3.69
C LEU A 17 24.95 -4.35 2.88
N LEU A 18 24.50 -5.46 3.44
CA LEU A 18 23.32 -6.17 2.94
C LEU A 18 22.05 -5.50 3.50
N ASP A 19 21.35 -4.76 2.65
CA ASP A 19 20.09 -4.12 3.03
C ASP A 19 18.91 -5.10 2.90
N CYS A 20 18.37 -5.53 4.04
CA CYS A 20 17.17 -6.37 4.14
C CYS A 20 15.95 -5.57 4.63
N SER A 21 16.04 -4.23 4.69
CA SER A 21 14.98 -3.37 5.23
C SER A 21 13.92 -2.96 4.21
N ILE A 22 14.16 -3.21 2.92
CA ILE A 22 13.23 -2.91 1.83
C ILE A 22 13.06 -4.09 0.88
N ASN A 23 11.87 -4.17 0.27
CA ASN A 23 11.54 -5.17 -0.74
C ASN A 23 11.90 -4.64 -2.13
N LEU A 24 13.09 -4.98 -2.62
CA LEU A 24 13.52 -4.65 -3.98
C LEU A 24 13.58 -5.90 -4.85
N ASN A 25 13.31 -5.73 -6.15
CA ASN A 25 13.58 -6.78 -7.12
C ASN A 25 15.10 -6.95 -7.26
N PRO A 26 15.69 -8.11 -6.87
CA PRO A 26 17.13 -8.32 -6.95
C PRO A 26 17.64 -8.33 -8.40
N MET A 27 16.75 -8.55 -9.39
CA MET A 27 17.09 -8.50 -10.82
C MET A 27 17.11 -7.07 -11.38
N GLY A 28 16.78 -6.07 -10.54
CA GLY A 28 16.67 -4.67 -10.98
C GLY A 28 15.42 -4.39 -11.81
N ALA A 29 15.41 -3.23 -12.47
CA ALA A 29 14.31 -2.85 -13.35
C ALA A 29 14.41 -3.59 -14.70
N PRO A 30 13.29 -4.14 -15.23
CA PRO A 30 13.29 -4.77 -16.54
C PRO A 30 13.74 -3.82 -17.67
N GLY A 31 14.48 -4.35 -18.66
CA GLY A 31 15.00 -3.55 -19.78
C GLY A 31 13.94 -2.66 -20.47
N PRO A 32 12.76 -3.18 -20.85
CA PRO A 32 11.70 -2.36 -21.46
C PRO A 32 11.21 -1.21 -20.58
N VAL A 33 11.26 -1.35 -19.23
CA VAL A 33 10.91 -0.28 -18.30
C VAL A 33 11.94 0.83 -18.34
N LEU A 34 13.23 0.48 -18.31
CA LEU A 34 14.33 1.43 -18.42
C LEU A 34 14.29 2.20 -19.74
N GLU A 35 14.10 1.48 -20.85
CA GLU A 35 13.96 2.09 -22.19
C GLU A 35 12.75 3.02 -22.25
N GLY A 36 11.62 2.62 -21.68
CA GLY A 36 10.42 3.45 -21.61
C GLY A 36 10.65 4.73 -20.82
N ALA A 37 11.34 4.63 -19.67
CA ALA A 37 11.69 5.79 -18.86
C ALA A 37 12.64 6.74 -19.60
N CYS A 38 13.68 6.20 -20.26
CA CYS A 38 14.60 7.03 -21.07
C CYS A 38 13.87 7.75 -22.22
N ARG A 39 12.94 7.10 -22.91
CA ARG A 39 12.12 7.75 -23.94
C ARG A 39 11.23 8.85 -23.37
N ALA A 40 10.62 8.60 -22.20
CA ALA A 40 9.73 9.57 -21.56
C ALA A 40 10.45 10.87 -21.12
N VAL A 41 11.76 10.81 -20.87
CA VAL A 41 12.56 12.01 -20.56
C VAL A 41 12.50 13.03 -21.71
N LEU A 42 12.40 12.59 -22.95
CA LEU A 42 12.30 13.50 -24.12
C LEU A 42 10.97 14.27 -24.15
N ASP A 43 9.96 13.78 -23.48
CA ASP A 43 8.64 14.41 -23.39
C ASP A 43 8.43 15.25 -22.13
N CYS A 44 9.44 15.33 -21.24
CA CYS A 44 9.32 16.01 -19.93
C CYS A 44 9.09 17.54 -20.03
N ALA A 45 9.28 18.12 -21.22
CA ALA A 45 8.92 19.52 -21.48
C ALA A 45 7.39 19.78 -21.57
N ARG A 46 6.60 18.72 -21.63
CA ARG A 46 5.13 18.79 -21.68
C ARG A 46 4.53 18.48 -20.31
N TYR A 47 3.39 19.11 -20.02
CA TYR A 47 2.60 18.66 -18.86
C TYR A 47 2.14 17.21 -19.06
N PRO A 48 2.23 16.37 -18.01
CA PRO A 48 1.69 15.01 -18.07
C PRO A 48 0.16 15.05 -18.23
N ASP A 49 -0.40 13.97 -18.79
CA ASP A 49 -1.85 13.81 -18.86
C ASP A 49 -2.43 13.67 -17.43
N PRO A 50 -3.21 14.64 -16.92
CA PRO A 50 -3.70 14.62 -15.55
C PRO A 50 -4.69 13.47 -15.27
N ALA A 51 -5.28 12.90 -16.32
CA ALA A 51 -6.20 11.76 -16.23
C ALA A 51 -5.49 10.41 -16.45
N CYS A 52 -4.20 10.39 -16.72
CA CYS A 52 -3.41 9.17 -16.98
C CYS A 52 -4.06 8.22 -18.01
N ARG A 53 -4.73 8.76 -19.05
CA ARG A 53 -5.58 7.99 -19.99
C ARG A 53 -4.81 6.84 -20.65
N GLY A 54 -3.59 7.11 -21.12
CA GLY A 54 -2.74 6.08 -21.75
C GLY A 54 -2.42 4.92 -20.80
N LEU A 55 -2.05 5.24 -19.55
CA LEU A 55 -1.74 4.24 -18.53
C LEU A 55 -2.98 3.45 -18.09
N ARG A 56 -4.10 4.14 -17.80
CA ARG A 56 -5.37 3.51 -17.43
C ARG A 56 -5.83 2.52 -18.50
N ARG A 57 -5.79 2.91 -19.77
CA ARG A 57 -6.13 2.02 -20.91
C ARG A 57 -5.20 0.80 -21.00
N ALA A 58 -3.91 0.98 -20.74
CA ALA A 58 -2.97 -0.13 -20.76
C ALA A 58 -3.23 -1.13 -19.62
N ILE A 59 -3.52 -0.63 -18.41
CA ILE A 59 -3.88 -1.46 -17.24
C ILE A 59 -5.22 -2.16 -17.48
N ALA A 60 -6.25 -1.44 -17.94
CA ALA A 60 -7.57 -1.99 -18.23
C ALA A 60 -7.50 -3.19 -19.18
N ARG A 61 -6.73 -3.05 -20.26
CA ARG A 61 -6.51 -4.16 -21.21
C ARG A 61 -5.75 -5.34 -20.61
N ARG A 62 -4.77 -5.09 -19.74
CA ARG A 62 -3.99 -6.14 -19.10
C ARG A 62 -4.81 -6.93 -18.09
N ASP A 63 -5.58 -6.22 -17.28
CA ASP A 63 -6.25 -6.79 -16.09
C ASP A 63 -7.72 -7.15 -16.36
N GLY A 64 -8.26 -6.80 -17.53
CA GLY A 64 -9.64 -7.12 -17.90
C GLY A 64 -10.69 -6.33 -17.11
N VAL A 65 -10.39 -5.09 -16.74
CA VAL A 65 -11.28 -4.18 -16.01
C VAL A 65 -11.58 -2.93 -16.83
N GLU A 66 -12.58 -2.13 -16.43
CA GLU A 66 -12.91 -0.87 -17.10
C GLU A 66 -11.94 0.25 -16.74
N GLU A 67 -11.72 1.22 -17.64
CA GLU A 67 -10.80 2.34 -17.40
C GLU A 67 -11.22 3.22 -16.21
N ASP A 68 -12.51 3.33 -15.90
CA ASP A 68 -13.03 4.08 -14.77
C ASP A 68 -12.85 3.44 -13.41
N GLN A 69 -12.53 2.14 -13.38
CA GLN A 69 -12.17 1.38 -12.17
C GLN A 69 -10.69 1.56 -11.78
N ILE A 70 -9.91 2.35 -12.52
CA ILE A 70 -8.47 2.50 -12.32
C ILE A 70 -8.14 3.90 -11.85
N LEU A 71 -7.46 3.99 -10.72
CA LEU A 71 -6.82 5.20 -10.22
C LEU A 71 -5.30 5.04 -10.28
N CYS A 72 -4.61 6.01 -10.89
CA CYS A 72 -3.15 6.02 -10.96
C CYS A 72 -2.54 6.98 -9.93
N GLY A 73 -1.38 6.59 -9.37
CA GLY A 73 -0.62 7.40 -8.44
C GLY A 73 0.87 7.08 -8.46
N ASN A 74 1.65 7.89 -7.78
CA ASN A 74 3.10 7.70 -7.63
C ASN A 74 3.41 6.67 -6.54
N GLY A 75 3.11 5.41 -6.82
CA GLY A 75 3.21 4.31 -5.88
C GLY A 75 2.00 4.20 -4.95
N ALA A 76 1.96 3.11 -4.17
CA ALA A 76 0.85 2.82 -3.26
C ALA A 76 0.67 3.90 -2.19
N SER A 77 1.76 4.47 -1.67
CA SER A 77 1.69 5.50 -0.63
C SER A 77 0.91 6.74 -1.10
N ASP A 78 1.16 7.23 -2.32
CA ASP A 78 0.39 8.36 -2.88
C ASP A 78 -1.12 8.08 -2.91
N LEU A 79 -1.51 6.86 -3.32
CA LEU A 79 -2.92 6.46 -3.37
C LEU A 79 -3.53 6.33 -1.97
N ILE A 80 -2.79 5.79 -1.00
CA ILE A 80 -3.23 5.65 0.40
C ILE A 80 -3.50 7.04 1.00
N TYR A 81 -2.58 8.00 0.83
CA TYR A 81 -2.75 9.36 1.32
C TYR A 81 -3.92 10.08 0.65
N ARG A 82 -4.07 9.97 -0.66
CA ARG A 82 -5.20 10.56 -1.40
C ARG A 82 -6.53 9.99 -0.92
N MET A 83 -6.61 8.69 -0.68
CA MET A 83 -7.81 8.05 -0.17
C MET A 83 -8.14 8.54 1.24
N ALA A 84 -7.14 8.60 2.15
CA ALA A 84 -7.34 9.11 3.50
C ALA A 84 -7.87 10.56 3.49
N LEU A 85 -7.32 11.41 2.63
CA LEU A 85 -7.77 12.80 2.46
C LEU A 85 -9.19 12.91 1.89
N ALA A 86 -9.55 12.04 0.93
CA ALA A 86 -10.84 12.12 0.24
C ALA A 86 -12.01 11.59 1.09
N CYS A 87 -11.78 10.56 1.93
CA CYS A 87 -12.85 9.80 2.58
C CYS A 87 -13.36 10.39 3.90
N LYS A 88 -12.78 11.48 4.42
CA LYS A 88 -13.21 12.13 5.70
C LYS A 88 -13.37 11.12 6.84
N LEU A 89 -12.41 10.24 7.00
CA LEU A 89 -12.42 9.15 7.95
C LEU A 89 -12.36 9.64 9.40
N ARG A 90 -13.18 9.09 10.27
CA ARG A 90 -13.17 9.37 11.71
C ARG A 90 -12.46 8.28 12.48
N GLN A 91 -12.71 7.01 12.13
CA GLN A 91 -12.10 5.86 12.78
C GLN A 91 -11.74 4.79 11.75
N ALA A 92 -10.51 4.26 11.86
CA ALA A 92 -10.02 3.16 11.02
C ALA A 92 -9.51 2.00 11.87
N LEU A 93 -9.61 0.79 11.34
CA LEU A 93 -9.03 -0.42 11.90
C LEU A 93 -7.81 -0.82 11.07
N LEU A 94 -6.68 -1.06 11.75
CA LEU A 94 -5.45 -1.57 11.17
C LEU A 94 -5.07 -2.89 11.81
N LEU A 95 -4.51 -3.80 11.03
CA LEU A 95 -3.75 -4.92 11.57
C LEU A 95 -2.41 -4.40 12.13
N ALA A 96 -1.86 -5.04 13.15
CA ALA A 96 -0.56 -4.70 13.72
C ALA A 96 0.23 -5.99 14.02
N PRO A 97 1.41 -6.21 13.39
CA PRO A 97 2.11 -5.30 12.46
C PRO A 97 1.51 -5.30 11.05
N THR A 98 1.61 -4.14 10.37
CA THR A 98 1.26 -3.97 8.95
C THR A 98 2.05 -2.81 8.34
N PHE A 99 1.81 -2.49 7.07
CA PHE A 99 2.51 -1.43 6.34
C PHE A 99 2.33 -0.06 6.99
N SER A 100 3.45 0.58 7.35
CA SER A 100 3.48 1.79 8.18
C SER A 100 2.77 3.00 7.56
N GLU A 101 2.68 3.07 6.22
CA GLU A 101 2.04 4.19 5.53
C GLU A 101 0.54 4.29 5.78
N TYR A 102 -0.14 3.18 6.10
CA TYR A 102 -1.56 3.23 6.48
C TYR A 102 -1.76 4.11 7.71
N ARG A 103 -0.97 3.86 8.77
CA ARG A 103 -1.00 4.65 10.00
C ARG A 103 -0.68 6.11 9.74
N ARG A 104 0.42 6.38 9.03
CA ARG A 104 0.88 7.74 8.73
C ARG A 104 -0.17 8.55 7.98
N ALA A 105 -0.78 7.96 6.96
CA ALA A 105 -1.82 8.63 6.19
C ALA A 105 -3.05 8.97 7.03
N LEU A 106 -3.47 8.03 7.90
CA LEU A 106 -4.63 8.21 8.78
C LEU A 106 -4.36 9.26 9.88
N GLU A 107 -3.19 9.22 10.52
CA GLU A 107 -2.76 10.22 11.51
C GLU A 107 -2.69 11.61 10.87
N GLY A 108 -2.20 11.70 9.62
CA GLY A 108 -2.11 12.95 8.86
C GLY A 108 -3.45 13.65 8.61
N VAL A 109 -4.56 12.91 8.64
CA VAL A 109 -5.92 13.45 8.51
C VAL A 109 -6.69 13.48 9.84
N GLY A 110 -6.03 13.16 10.95
CA GLY A 110 -6.65 13.17 12.27
C GLY A 110 -7.64 12.01 12.52
N CYS A 111 -7.53 10.93 11.74
CA CYS A 111 -8.35 9.74 11.90
C CYS A 111 -7.93 8.97 13.17
N GLN A 112 -8.88 8.51 13.97
CA GLN A 112 -8.62 7.64 15.11
C GLN A 112 -8.29 6.23 14.61
N ILE A 113 -7.24 5.63 15.16
CA ILE A 113 -6.78 4.31 14.75
C ILE A 113 -7.03 3.30 15.85
N ARG A 114 -7.75 2.24 15.51
CA ARG A 114 -7.82 1.00 16.30
C ARG A 114 -6.85 -0.01 15.72
N GLU A 115 -6.21 -0.79 16.58
CA GLU A 115 -5.34 -1.89 16.16
C GLU A 115 -5.95 -3.24 16.49
N HIS A 116 -5.94 -4.13 15.52
CA HIS A 116 -6.10 -5.56 15.73
C HIS A 116 -4.73 -6.21 15.70
N ARG A 117 -4.25 -6.68 16.86
CA ARG A 117 -2.89 -7.22 16.99
C ARG A 117 -2.80 -8.64 16.48
N LEU A 118 -1.88 -8.85 15.54
CA LEU A 118 -1.52 -10.17 15.05
C LEU A 118 -0.48 -10.79 15.99
N GLU A 119 -0.63 -12.06 16.31
CA GLU A 119 0.22 -12.74 17.26
C GLU A 119 1.15 -13.76 16.58
N GLU A 120 2.35 -13.90 17.12
CA GLU A 120 3.33 -14.90 16.64
C GLU A 120 2.79 -16.32 16.74
N ARG A 121 2.03 -16.65 17.81
CA ARG A 121 1.43 -17.98 18.02
C ARG A 121 0.46 -18.38 16.92
N THR A 122 -0.15 -17.43 16.20
CA THR A 122 -1.00 -17.66 15.02
C THR A 122 -0.24 -17.50 13.71
N GLY A 123 1.09 -17.34 13.77
CA GLY A 123 1.93 -17.05 12.62
C GLY A 123 1.63 -15.68 11.99
N PHE A 124 1.17 -14.73 12.78
CA PHE A 124 0.76 -13.40 12.34
C PHE A 124 -0.40 -13.43 11.31
N LEU A 125 -1.27 -14.43 11.40
CA LEU A 125 -2.50 -14.49 10.62
C LEU A 125 -3.67 -14.00 11.47
N PRO A 126 -4.57 -13.15 10.91
CA PRO A 126 -5.81 -12.80 11.57
C PRO A 126 -6.76 -14.00 11.57
N GLY A 127 -7.53 -14.13 12.64
CA GLY A 127 -8.63 -15.11 12.77
C GLY A 127 -10.01 -14.46 12.61
N GLU A 128 -11.04 -15.19 12.95
CA GLU A 128 -12.43 -14.69 12.94
C GLU A 128 -12.66 -13.54 13.93
N ASP A 129 -11.82 -13.42 14.94
CA ASP A 129 -11.78 -12.30 15.89
C ASP A 129 -11.54 -10.94 15.24
N LEU A 130 -10.98 -10.91 14.02
CA LEU A 130 -10.90 -9.70 13.22
C LEU A 130 -12.30 -9.17 12.86
N LEU A 131 -13.28 -10.05 12.59
CA LEU A 131 -14.65 -9.65 12.28
C LEU A 131 -15.29 -8.94 13.48
N GLU A 132 -15.02 -9.42 14.70
CA GLU A 132 -15.50 -8.81 15.95
C GLU A 132 -14.85 -7.45 16.23
N ALA A 133 -13.66 -7.20 15.70
CA ALA A 133 -12.97 -5.93 15.83
C ALA A 133 -13.60 -4.80 14.99
N ILE A 134 -14.39 -5.15 13.96
CA ILE A 134 -15.13 -4.22 13.10
C ILE A 134 -16.45 -3.85 13.79
N VAL A 135 -16.36 -2.88 14.67
CA VAL A 135 -17.52 -2.38 15.42
C VAL A 135 -18.19 -1.20 14.71
N PRO A 136 -19.46 -0.87 15.05
CA PRO A 136 -20.09 0.35 14.53
C PRO A 136 -19.23 1.59 14.77
N GLY A 137 -19.07 2.41 13.72
CA GLY A 137 -18.23 3.61 13.74
C GLY A 137 -16.83 3.45 13.14
N VAL A 138 -16.43 2.23 12.77
CA VAL A 138 -15.25 2.01 11.92
C VAL A 138 -15.61 2.36 10.48
N ASP A 139 -14.98 3.41 9.94
CA ASP A 139 -15.23 3.90 8.59
C ASP A 139 -14.36 3.18 7.54
N LEU A 140 -13.22 2.62 7.97
CA LEU A 140 -12.24 1.99 7.06
C LEU A 140 -11.49 0.87 7.76
N VAL A 141 -11.23 -0.19 7.03
CA VAL A 141 -10.29 -1.26 7.38
C VAL A 141 -9.21 -1.33 6.31
N PHE A 142 -7.93 -1.18 6.69
CA PHE A 142 -6.82 -1.45 5.79
C PHE A 142 -6.35 -2.89 5.97
N LEU A 143 -6.30 -3.62 4.85
CA LEU A 143 -5.75 -4.96 4.76
C LEU A 143 -4.56 -4.94 3.81
N CYS A 144 -3.42 -5.47 4.24
CA CYS A 144 -2.23 -5.66 3.42
C CYS A 144 -2.11 -7.15 3.11
N ASP A 145 -2.24 -7.53 1.85
CA ASP A 145 -2.23 -8.94 1.46
C ASP A 145 -1.43 -9.16 0.15
N PRO A 146 -0.29 -9.85 0.18
CA PRO A 146 0.42 -10.37 1.37
C PRO A 146 0.79 -9.26 2.37
N ASN A 147 0.68 -9.55 3.68
CA ASN A 147 0.96 -8.55 4.69
C ASN A 147 2.46 -8.18 4.75
N ASN A 148 2.76 -6.91 4.72
CA ASN A 148 4.08 -6.37 5.00
C ASN A 148 4.12 -5.89 6.48
N PRO A 149 5.00 -6.39 7.37
CA PRO A 149 6.26 -7.11 7.04
C PRO A 149 6.18 -8.65 7.13
N THR A 150 5.04 -9.25 7.49
CA THR A 150 4.99 -10.66 7.86
C THR A 150 5.04 -11.63 6.67
N GLY A 151 4.75 -11.14 5.45
CA GLY A 151 4.71 -11.95 4.23
C GLY A 151 3.55 -12.96 4.19
N ARG A 152 2.59 -12.86 5.12
CA ARG A 152 1.47 -13.80 5.23
C ARG A 152 0.33 -13.41 4.31
N LEU A 153 -0.30 -14.42 3.72
CA LEU A 153 -1.55 -14.29 2.97
C LEU A 153 -2.73 -14.57 3.90
N MET A 154 -3.75 -13.74 3.81
CA MET A 154 -5.00 -13.93 4.54
C MET A 154 -5.81 -15.10 3.96
N ASP A 155 -6.58 -15.77 4.81
CA ASP A 155 -7.53 -16.78 4.35
C ASP A 155 -8.61 -16.15 3.46
N GLY A 156 -8.86 -16.76 2.29
CA GLY A 156 -9.80 -16.23 1.31
C GLY A 156 -11.26 -16.22 1.82
N GLY A 157 -11.62 -17.17 2.68
CA GLY A 157 -12.95 -17.23 3.30
C GLY A 157 -13.15 -16.08 4.29
N LEU A 158 -12.14 -15.79 5.12
CA LEU A 158 -12.14 -14.64 6.02
C LEU A 158 -12.23 -13.33 5.24
N LEU A 159 -11.47 -13.20 4.15
CA LEU A 159 -11.49 -12.00 3.30
C LEU A 159 -12.89 -11.77 2.69
N LEU A 160 -13.55 -12.83 2.20
CA LEU A 160 -14.91 -12.74 1.69
C LEU A 160 -15.92 -12.37 2.80
N SER A 161 -15.74 -12.90 4.00
CA SER A 161 -16.59 -12.53 5.14
C SER A 161 -16.49 -11.05 5.48
N LEU A 162 -15.27 -10.47 5.41
CA LEU A 162 -15.05 -9.05 5.63
C LEU A 162 -15.74 -8.15 4.58
N ILE A 163 -15.88 -8.63 3.33
CA ILE A 163 -16.57 -7.89 2.26
C ILE A 163 -18.10 -7.90 2.47
N HIS A 164 -18.63 -8.89 3.19
CA HIS A 164 -20.08 -9.06 3.37
C HIS A 164 -20.59 -8.57 4.74
N ILE A 165 -19.76 -7.92 5.54
CA ILE A 165 -20.19 -7.21 6.74
C ILE A 165 -20.83 -5.88 6.32
#